data_248417f79c4152f2102b93601802fa12
#
_entry.id   248417f79c4152f2102b93601802fa12
#
_cell.length_a   1.000
_cell.length_b   1.000
_cell.length_c   1.000
_cell.angle_alpha   90.00
_cell.angle_beta   90.00
_cell.angle_gamma   90.00
#
_symmetry.space_group_name_H-M   'P 1'
#
loop_
_entity.id
_entity.type
_entity.pdbx_description
1 polymer ?
#
loop_
_entity_poly.entity_id
_entity_poly.type
_entity_poly.pdbx_seq_one_letter_code
_entity_poly.pdbx_strand_id
1 'polypeptide(L)'
;WELDSFDLEKSSISERFHTEVADQFNMEFTLHFNFPKPRMAIFVSKLSHCLFDILGRYHGGQLEVDIPLVISNHQDLKSVVEAFGIPFFHIPVSAASKETAEAEQLRLLEEYRVDFVVLARYMQILSGDFILRCMTRIFLRRPFIATISKPISTET
;
A
#
# COMPACT_ATOMS: atom_id res chain seq x y z
N TRP A 1 -19.68 0.62 -13.93
CA TRP A 1 -18.93 1.16 -15.07
C TRP A 1 -17.46 0.79 -14.86
N GLU A 2 -16.88 0.12 -15.82
CA GLU A 2 -15.46 -0.23 -15.79
C GLU A 2 -14.68 0.93 -16.42
N LEU A 3 -13.86 1.60 -15.61
CA LEU A 3 -13.10 2.79 -16.02
C LEU A 3 -11.95 2.47 -17.01
N ASP A 4 -11.57 1.20 -17.13
CA ASP A 4 -10.51 0.77 -18.06
C ASP A 4 -10.88 0.96 -19.54
N SER A 5 -12.17 1.21 -19.82
CA SER A 5 -12.69 1.51 -21.14
C SER A 5 -12.84 3.02 -21.43
N PHE A 6 -12.50 3.90 -20.50
CA PHE A 6 -12.61 5.35 -20.66
C PHE A 6 -11.22 5.98 -20.84
N ASP A 7 -11.01 6.66 -21.94
CA ASP A 7 -9.81 7.46 -22.24
C ASP A 7 -9.74 8.79 -21.47
N LEU A 8 -10.50 8.93 -20.37
CA LEU A 8 -10.57 10.15 -19.57
C LEU A 8 -9.78 10.01 -18.27
N GLU A 9 -8.96 11.01 -17.97
CA GLU A 9 -8.35 11.13 -16.66
C GLU A 9 -9.41 11.20 -15.54
N LYS A 10 -9.18 10.51 -14.42
CA LYS A 10 -10.12 10.41 -13.29
C LYS A 10 -10.53 11.77 -12.72
N SER A 11 -9.64 12.76 -12.74
CA SER A 11 -9.89 14.15 -12.36
C SER A 11 -10.95 14.78 -13.24
N SER A 12 -10.90 14.58 -14.54
CA SER A 12 -11.86 15.12 -15.50
C SER A 12 -13.23 14.46 -15.41
N ILE A 13 -13.31 13.21 -14.95
CA ILE A 13 -14.60 12.52 -14.76
C ILE A 13 -15.41 13.19 -13.63
N SER A 14 -14.77 13.52 -12.53
CA SER A 14 -15.43 14.19 -11.40
C SER A 14 -15.94 15.58 -11.76
N GLU A 15 -15.11 16.35 -12.47
CA GLU A 15 -15.47 17.70 -12.95
C GLU A 15 -16.62 17.68 -13.96
N ARG A 16 -16.55 16.78 -14.93
CA ARG A 16 -17.60 16.63 -15.93
C ARG A 16 -18.90 16.14 -15.33
N PHE A 17 -18.84 15.18 -14.41
CA PHE A 17 -20.05 14.71 -13.72
C PHE A 17 -20.69 15.82 -12.88
N HIS A 18 -19.86 16.67 -12.23
CA HIS A 18 -20.37 17.84 -11.51
C HIS A 18 -21.11 18.79 -12.44
N THR A 19 -20.47 19.19 -13.53
CA THR A 19 -21.00 20.22 -14.44
C THR A 19 -22.16 19.69 -15.31
N GLU A 20 -22.04 18.45 -15.80
CA GLU A 20 -23.00 17.91 -16.76
C GLU A 20 -24.23 17.24 -16.10
N VAL A 21 -24.10 16.81 -14.84
CA VAL A 21 -25.17 16.07 -14.15
C VAL A 21 -25.55 16.71 -12.82
N ALA A 22 -24.61 16.85 -11.88
CA ALA A 22 -24.94 17.25 -10.53
C ALA A 22 -25.56 18.66 -10.45
N ASP A 23 -25.01 19.62 -11.19
CA ASP A 23 -25.53 20.98 -11.24
C ASP A 23 -26.94 21.07 -11.86
N GLN A 24 -27.24 20.27 -12.90
CA GLN A 24 -28.51 20.26 -13.55
C GLN A 24 -29.64 19.73 -12.66
N PHE A 25 -29.33 18.80 -11.79
CA PHE A 25 -30.29 18.14 -10.91
C PHE A 25 -30.20 18.60 -9.45
N ASN A 26 -29.32 19.57 -9.15
CA ASN A 26 -29.07 20.08 -7.81
C ASN A 26 -28.74 18.93 -6.83
N MET A 27 -27.87 18.00 -7.28
CA MET A 27 -27.50 16.79 -6.55
C MET A 27 -26.19 16.95 -5.78
N GLU A 28 -26.18 16.52 -4.52
CA GLU A 28 -24.93 16.20 -3.82
C GLU A 28 -24.50 14.79 -4.22
N PHE A 29 -23.25 14.61 -4.64
CA PHE A 29 -22.76 13.31 -5.05
C PHE A 29 -21.36 13.03 -4.47
N THR A 30 -21.04 11.75 -4.35
CA THR A 30 -19.69 11.28 -4.03
C THR A 30 -19.33 10.20 -5.04
N LEU A 31 -18.23 10.40 -5.78
CA LEU A 31 -17.71 9.39 -6.68
C LEU A 31 -16.73 8.49 -5.95
N HIS A 32 -17.06 7.22 -5.86
CA HIS A 32 -16.16 6.19 -5.38
C HIS A 32 -15.52 5.48 -6.57
N PHE A 33 -14.21 5.66 -6.74
CA PHE A 33 -13.46 4.92 -7.73
C PHE A 33 -12.99 3.61 -7.13
N ASN A 34 -13.28 2.49 -7.77
CA ASN A 34 -12.78 1.19 -7.36
C ASN A 34 -11.31 1.08 -7.80
N PHE A 35 -10.40 1.47 -6.94
CA PHE A 35 -8.97 1.36 -7.20
C PHE A 35 -8.51 -0.10 -7.06
N PRO A 36 -7.49 -0.54 -7.82
CA PRO A 36 -6.87 -1.81 -7.53
C PRO A 36 -6.42 -1.85 -6.06
N LYS A 37 -6.55 -3.01 -5.42
CA LYS A 37 -6.17 -3.18 -4.02
C LYS A 37 -4.76 -2.65 -3.78
N PRO A 38 -4.54 -1.90 -2.68
CA PRO A 38 -3.21 -1.41 -2.36
C PRO A 38 -2.24 -2.58 -2.13
N ARG A 39 -1.05 -2.46 -2.67
CA ARG A 39 0.00 -3.48 -2.59
C ARG A 39 0.86 -3.24 -1.35
N MET A 40 0.74 -4.13 -0.37
CA MET A 40 1.38 -4.05 0.94
C MET A 40 2.58 -5.00 1.02
N ALA A 41 3.78 -4.50 1.27
CA ALA A 41 4.91 -5.34 1.67
C ALA A 41 4.96 -5.49 3.19
N ILE A 42 5.34 -6.67 3.68
CA ILE A 42 5.52 -6.93 5.10
C ILE A 42 7.00 -7.16 5.40
N PHE A 43 7.55 -6.40 6.35
CA PHE A 43 8.90 -6.62 6.86
C PHE A 43 8.80 -7.31 8.22
N VAL A 44 9.51 -8.42 8.38
CA VAL A 44 9.50 -9.24 9.59
C VAL A 44 10.91 -9.58 10.05
N SER A 45 11.05 -10.00 11.30
CA SER A 45 12.24 -10.65 11.83
C SER A 45 11.90 -12.08 12.29
N LYS A 46 12.35 -12.50 13.48
CA LYS A 46 12.12 -13.88 13.98
C LYS A 46 10.72 -14.12 14.53
N LEU A 47 10.12 -13.08 15.15
CA LEU A 47 8.86 -13.25 15.88
C LEU A 47 7.67 -13.26 14.91
N SER A 48 6.85 -14.29 15.03
CA SER A 48 5.81 -14.63 14.05
C SER A 48 4.41 -14.07 14.35
N HIS A 49 4.12 -13.70 15.60
CA HIS A 49 2.74 -13.40 16.02
C HIS A 49 2.06 -12.28 15.21
N CYS A 50 2.78 -11.17 14.92
CA CYS A 50 2.22 -10.09 14.10
C CYS A 50 2.01 -10.54 12.64
N LEU A 51 2.92 -11.34 12.11
CA LEU A 51 2.79 -11.89 10.75
C LEU A 51 1.57 -12.81 10.65
N PHE A 52 1.37 -13.71 11.62
CA PHE A 52 0.22 -14.61 11.64
C PHE A 52 -1.11 -13.86 11.72
N ASP A 53 -1.20 -12.80 12.54
CA ASP A 53 -2.42 -11.98 12.62
C ASP A 53 -2.72 -11.33 11.26
N ILE A 54 -1.72 -10.73 10.61
CA ILE A 54 -1.87 -10.11 9.29
C ILE A 54 -2.29 -11.14 8.24
N LEU A 55 -1.57 -12.28 8.16
CA LEU A 55 -1.86 -13.32 7.16
C LEU A 55 -3.22 -13.98 7.40
N GLY A 56 -3.62 -14.18 8.66
CA GLY A 56 -4.94 -14.69 9.02
C GLY A 56 -6.06 -13.76 8.57
N ARG A 57 -5.94 -12.46 8.83
CA ARG A 57 -6.90 -11.44 8.38
C ARG A 57 -6.93 -11.31 6.85
N TYR A 58 -5.76 -11.37 6.20
CA TYR A 58 -5.65 -11.34 4.75
C TYR A 58 -6.37 -12.54 4.12
N HIS A 59 -6.09 -13.75 4.60
CA HIS A 59 -6.74 -14.97 4.12
C HIS A 59 -8.25 -15.00 4.40
N GLY A 60 -8.66 -14.42 5.53
CA GLY A 60 -10.08 -14.25 5.90
C GLY A 60 -10.80 -13.12 5.16
N GLY A 61 -10.15 -12.42 4.22
CA GLY A 61 -10.75 -11.33 3.45
C GLY A 61 -11.05 -10.07 4.25
N GLN A 62 -10.46 -9.92 5.45
CA GLN A 62 -10.67 -8.74 6.31
C GLN A 62 -9.74 -7.58 5.93
N LEU A 63 -8.70 -7.83 5.13
CA LEU A 63 -7.78 -6.82 4.62
C LEU A 63 -7.94 -6.69 3.11
N GLU A 64 -8.42 -5.54 2.68
CA GLU A 64 -8.56 -5.21 1.25
C GLU A 64 -7.22 -4.71 0.66
N VAL A 65 -6.22 -5.56 0.73
CA VAL A 65 -4.87 -5.31 0.19
C VAL A 65 -4.42 -6.49 -0.67
N ASP A 66 -3.38 -6.28 -1.46
CA ASP A 66 -2.60 -7.34 -2.09
C ASP A 66 -1.26 -7.43 -1.39
N ILE A 67 -0.78 -8.63 -1.05
CA ILE A 67 0.53 -8.84 -0.39
C ILE A 67 1.48 -9.49 -1.39
N PRO A 68 2.21 -8.70 -2.18
CA PRO A 68 3.08 -9.23 -3.24
C PRO A 68 4.36 -9.86 -2.72
N LEU A 69 4.82 -9.48 -1.53
CA LEU A 69 6.05 -10.02 -0.96
C LEU A 69 6.16 -9.79 0.56
N VAL A 70 6.97 -10.64 1.18
CA VAL A 70 7.45 -10.48 2.56
C VAL A 70 8.98 -10.44 2.55
N ILE A 71 9.57 -9.48 3.25
CA ILE A 71 11.03 -9.37 3.43
C ILE A 71 11.38 -9.64 4.89
N SER A 72 12.43 -10.42 5.12
CA SER A 72 12.93 -10.72 6.45
C SER A 72 14.46 -10.72 6.50
N ASN A 73 15.01 -10.28 7.62
CA ASN A 73 16.43 -10.41 7.92
C ASN A 73 16.82 -11.81 8.50
N HIS A 74 15.83 -12.71 8.65
CA HIS A 74 15.98 -14.09 9.10
C HIS A 74 15.15 -15.05 8.23
N GLN A 75 15.53 -16.33 8.20
CA GLN A 75 14.82 -17.34 7.39
C GLN A 75 13.70 -18.07 8.14
N ASP A 76 13.56 -17.84 9.44
CA ASP A 76 12.68 -18.59 10.34
C ASP A 76 11.22 -18.66 9.87
N LEU A 77 10.73 -17.62 9.21
CA LEU A 77 9.32 -17.49 8.79
C LEU A 77 9.09 -17.84 7.32
N LYS A 78 10.12 -18.28 6.59
CA LYS A 78 10.03 -18.57 5.15
C LYS A 78 8.92 -19.57 4.83
N SER A 79 8.94 -20.74 5.46
CA SER A 79 7.96 -21.81 5.21
C SER A 79 6.52 -21.39 5.50
N VAL A 80 6.33 -20.55 6.50
CA VAL A 80 5.01 -20.00 6.85
C VAL A 80 4.49 -19.10 5.74
N VAL A 81 5.30 -18.14 5.28
CA VAL A 81 4.91 -17.18 4.24
C VAL A 81 4.63 -17.88 2.92
N GLU A 82 5.50 -18.80 2.53
CA GLU A 82 5.35 -19.59 1.30
C GLU A 82 4.09 -20.49 1.31
N ALA A 83 3.66 -20.98 2.49
CA ALA A 83 2.41 -21.73 2.62
C ALA A 83 1.16 -20.89 2.29
N PHE A 84 1.23 -19.56 2.40
CA PHE A 84 0.18 -18.63 1.94
C PHE A 84 0.33 -18.23 0.46
N GLY A 85 1.30 -18.81 -0.26
CA GLY A 85 1.57 -18.50 -1.67
C GLY A 85 2.22 -17.13 -1.89
N ILE A 86 2.81 -16.55 -0.84
CA ILE A 86 3.44 -15.23 -0.90
C ILE A 86 4.97 -15.38 -1.08
N PRO A 87 5.60 -14.64 -2.00
CA PRO A 87 7.04 -14.62 -2.16
C PRO A 87 7.75 -14.13 -0.88
N PHE A 88 8.78 -14.86 -0.46
CA PHE A 88 9.58 -14.54 0.72
C PHE A 88 11.03 -14.21 0.32
N PHE A 89 11.53 -13.06 0.75
CA PHE A 89 12.88 -12.61 0.48
C PHE A 89 13.69 -12.51 1.78
N HIS A 90 14.76 -13.29 1.85
CA HIS A 90 15.69 -13.22 2.96
C HIS A 90 16.82 -12.24 2.63
N ILE A 91 16.87 -11.12 3.33
CA ILE A 91 17.90 -10.08 3.19
C ILE A 91 18.55 -9.87 4.56
N PRO A 92 19.70 -10.54 4.84
CA PRO A 92 20.38 -10.37 6.11
C PRO A 92 20.91 -8.95 6.27
N VAL A 93 20.72 -8.39 7.46
CA VAL A 93 21.18 -7.04 7.79
C VAL A 93 22.23 -7.11 8.89
N SER A 94 23.40 -6.54 8.60
CA SER A 94 24.50 -6.32 9.55
C SER A 94 24.97 -4.87 9.47
N ALA A 95 25.78 -4.43 10.41
CA ALA A 95 26.32 -3.08 10.38
C ALA A 95 27.11 -2.77 9.10
N ALA A 96 27.82 -3.79 8.56
CA ALA A 96 28.61 -3.65 7.34
C ALA A 96 27.80 -3.77 6.04
N SER A 97 26.62 -4.44 6.07
CA SER A 97 25.79 -4.69 4.88
C SER A 97 24.50 -3.88 4.83
N LYS A 98 24.32 -2.96 5.76
CA LYS A 98 23.07 -2.22 5.90
C LYS A 98 22.65 -1.47 4.63
N GLU A 99 23.57 -0.70 4.04
CA GLU A 99 23.31 0.07 2.83
C GLU A 99 22.93 -0.81 1.64
N THR A 100 23.68 -1.90 1.44
CA THR A 100 23.39 -2.85 0.35
C THR A 100 22.09 -3.60 0.59
N ALA A 101 21.76 -3.95 1.83
CA ALA A 101 20.51 -4.59 2.20
C ALA A 101 19.31 -3.63 1.95
N GLU A 102 19.43 -2.37 2.35
CA GLU A 102 18.39 -1.36 2.11
C GLU A 102 18.22 -1.07 0.61
N ALA A 103 19.32 -1.01 -0.16
CA ALA A 103 19.24 -0.85 -1.61
C ALA A 103 18.48 -2.01 -2.28
N GLU A 104 18.75 -3.26 -1.86
CA GLU A 104 18.04 -4.44 -2.37
C GLU A 104 16.57 -4.46 -1.95
N GLN A 105 16.26 -4.07 -0.72
CA GLN A 105 14.88 -3.91 -0.26
C GLN A 105 14.13 -2.90 -1.11
N LEU A 106 14.70 -1.72 -1.37
CA LEU A 106 14.09 -0.69 -2.23
C LEU A 106 13.88 -1.18 -3.66
N ARG A 107 14.85 -1.93 -4.21
CA ARG A 107 14.73 -2.54 -5.55
C ARG A 107 13.51 -3.48 -5.62
N LEU A 108 13.34 -4.35 -4.64
CA LEU A 108 12.20 -5.26 -4.56
C LEU A 108 10.88 -4.52 -4.40
N LEU A 109 10.82 -3.51 -3.53
CA LEU A 109 9.61 -2.70 -3.37
C LEU A 109 9.17 -2.03 -4.67
N GLU A 110 10.14 -1.62 -5.49
CA GLU A 110 9.88 -1.03 -6.81
C GLU A 110 9.42 -2.08 -7.83
N GLU A 111 10.15 -3.19 -7.95
CA GLU A 111 9.85 -4.30 -8.86
C GLU A 111 8.43 -4.84 -8.62
N TYR A 112 8.08 -5.04 -7.37
CA TYR A 112 6.76 -5.52 -6.96
C TYR A 112 5.69 -4.42 -6.87
N ARG A 113 6.01 -3.19 -7.26
CA ARG A 113 5.08 -2.04 -7.25
C ARG A 113 4.37 -1.88 -5.92
N VAL A 114 5.10 -1.96 -4.82
CA VAL A 114 4.57 -1.82 -3.47
C VAL A 114 4.08 -0.39 -3.23
N ASP A 115 2.90 -0.26 -2.63
CA ASP A 115 2.32 1.03 -2.29
C ASP A 115 2.65 1.45 -0.85
N PHE A 116 2.83 0.50 0.06
CA PHE A 116 3.23 0.79 1.44
C PHE A 116 3.87 -0.43 2.11
N VAL A 117 4.63 -0.16 3.17
CA VAL A 117 5.35 -1.17 3.95
C VAL A 117 4.80 -1.24 5.36
N VAL A 118 4.58 -2.45 5.85
CA VAL A 118 4.23 -2.73 7.25
C VAL A 118 5.40 -3.39 7.94
N LEU A 119 5.87 -2.80 9.04
CA LEU A 119 6.92 -3.36 9.88
C LEU A 119 6.29 -4.25 10.97
N ALA A 120 6.17 -5.54 10.68
CA ALA A 120 5.58 -6.53 11.59
C ALA A 120 6.68 -7.12 12.51
N ARG A 121 7.04 -6.41 13.56
CA ARG A 121 8.17 -6.75 14.46
C ARG A 121 9.50 -6.87 13.72
N TYR A 122 9.72 -6.01 12.74
CA TYR A 122 11.00 -5.87 12.07
C TYR A 122 11.98 -5.15 12.99
N MET A 123 12.93 -5.90 13.53
CA MET A 123 13.84 -5.44 14.59
C MET A 123 15.13 -4.80 14.05
N GLN A 124 14.98 -4.04 12.95
CA GLN A 124 16.07 -3.26 12.33
C GLN A 124 15.66 -1.79 12.26
N ILE A 125 16.63 -0.91 12.49
CA ILE A 125 16.45 0.53 12.32
C ILE A 125 16.70 0.85 10.85
N LEU A 126 15.68 1.37 10.16
CA LEU A 126 15.79 1.82 8.79
C LEU A 126 16.49 3.19 8.73
N SER A 127 17.30 3.41 7.70
CA SER A 127 17.97 4.70 7.50
C SER A 127 16.98 5.79 7.09
N GLY A 128 17.33 7.06 7.34
CA GLY A 128 16.55 8.20 6.89
C GLY A 128 16.43 8.25 5.36
N ASP A 129 17.49 7.85 4.64
CA ASP A 129 17.49 7.77 3.17
C ASP A 129 16.51 6.70 2.67
N PHE A 130 16.48 5.52 3.29
CA PHE A 130 15.50 4.48 2.98
C PHE A 130 14.08 4.99 3.15
N ILE A 131 13.79 5.63 4.28
CA ILE A 131 12.45 6.15 4.59
C ILE A 131 12.06 7.21 3.57
N LEU A 132 12.95 8.16 3.26
CA LEU A 132 12.70 9.23 2.30
C LEU A 132 12.40 8.66 0.90
N ARG A 133 13.21 7.71 0.43
CA ARG A 133 13.00 7.06 -0.89
C ARG A 133 11.69 6.26 -0.92
N CYS A 134 11.38 5.55 0.15
CA CYS A 134 10.12 4.83 0.28
C CYS A 134 8.92 5.79 0.20
N MET A 135 8.94 6.88 0.97
CA MET A 135 7.87 7.88 0.97
C MET A 135 7.73 8.58 -0.38
N THR A 136 8.81 9.04 -0.97
CA THR A 136 8.79 9.76 -2.26
C THR A 136 8.20 8.88 -3.37
N ARG A 137 8.57 7.60 -3.42
CA ARG A 137 8.08 6.66 -4.44
C ARG A 137 6.61 6.29 -4.26
N ILE A 138 6.16 6.17 -3.02
CA ILE A 138 4.76 5.88 -2.69
C ILE A 138 3.87 7.07 -3.06
N PHE A 139 4.27 8.30 -2.70
CA PHE A 139 3.49 9.50 -3.00
C PHE A 139 3.35 9.79 -4.50
N LEU A 140 4.36 9.46 -5.31
CA LEU A 140 4.31 9.68 -6.76
C LEU A 140 3.41 8.67 -7.51
N ARG A 141 3.08 7.55 -6.90
CA ARG A 141 2.27 6.49 -7.55
C ARG A 141 0.78 6.56 -7.30
N ARG A 142 0.35 7.27 -6.25
CA ARG A 142 -1.07 7.45 -5.94
C ARG A 142 -1.42 8.93 -5.99
N PRO A 143 -2.31 9.33 -6.91
CA PRO A 143 -2.91 10.65 -6.81
C PRO A 143 -3.69 10.70 -5.50
N PHE A 144 -3.50 11.79 -4.78
CA PHE A 144 -4.10 12.16 -3.51
C PHE A 144 -5.56 11.69 -3.40
N ILE A 145 -5.90 10.93 -2.37
CA ILE A 145 -7.29 10.77 -1.94
C ILE A 145 -7.65 12.04 -1.19
N ALA A 146 -8.29 12.99 -1.87
CA ALA A 146 -8.90 14.11 -1.21
C ALA A 146 -10.12 13.58 -0.45
N THR A 147 -10.00 13.41 0.86
CA THR A 147 -11.17 13.23 1.73
C THR A 147 -11.82 14.58 1.87
N ILE A 148 -12.87 14.84 1.11
CA ILE A 148 -13.72 16.02 1.31
C ILE A 148 -14.64 15.69 2.47
N SER A 149 -14.31 16.17 3.66
CA SER A 149 -15.23 16.17 4.80
C SER A 149 -16.29 17.27 4.56
N LYS A 150 -17.55 16.86 4.68
CA LYS A 150 -18.74 17.71 4.61
C LYS A 150 -18.57 18.91 5.58
N PRO A 151 -18.83 20.16 5.17
CA PRO A 151 -18.93 21.25 6.11
C PRO A 151 -20.12 21.01 7.05
N ILE A 152 -19.89 21.17 8.34
CA ILE A 152 -20.93 21.11 9.36
C ILE A 152 -21.88 22.26 9.09
N SER A 153 -23.13 21.97 8.73
CA SER A 153 -24.19 22.95 8.66
C SER A 153 -24.44 23.44 10.09
N THR A 154 -24.04 24.67 10.39
CA THR A 154 -24.56 25.39 11.54
C THR A 154 -25.98 25.84 11.18
N GLU A 155 -26.97 25.05 11.61
CA GLU A 155 -28.34 25.55 11.73
C GLU A 155 -28.39 26.54 12.91
N THR A 156 -28.80 27.74 12.61
CA THR A 156 -29.26 28.71 13.58
C THR A 156 -30.80 28.70 13.55
#